data_4ca27a4b02586f5cf12d1ee75cc5857e
#
_entry.id   4ca27a4b02586f5cf12d1ee75cc5857e
#
_cell.length_a   1.000
_cell.length_b   1.000
_cell.length_c   1.000
_cell.angle_alpha   90.00
_cell.angle_beta   90.00
_cell.angle_gamma   90.00
#
_symmetry.space_group_name_H-M   'P 1'
#
loop_
_entity.id
_entity.type
_entity.pdbx_description
1 polymer ?
#
loop_
_entity_poly.entity_id
_entity_poly.type
_entity_poly.pdbx_seq_one_letter_code
_entity_poly.pdbx_strand_id
1 'polypeptide(L)'
;IFGTTLSAHEAFPQRVVETPVSENMVTGACLGLALEGWKPVLVHARCEFAMLSMEHLVDTIAKWRAVHQGRSFSLVVRAIVGRGWGQGPNHSQAFHAMFAHVPGLRVLYPVHPDSISYWLNEALLCGLPTIVLEPRRLYEVDVIDYPIWEQPDAFLVTFGDVVLDAAAAALELDKMGIKAQVFPIEDVSAMRIPESNVPTVVADSAHLFCGATAEVVARLAERGNSRIKRVGPPFVPLPTSVALEQKWYPNAGDLLRAVCSLLEMPVAIPEMAIAADAPIKPNTSGS
;
A
#
# COMPACT_ATOMS: atom_id res chain seq x y z
N ILE A 1 -17.09 -11.88 0.11
CA ILE A 1 -16.61 -11.57 -1.23
C ILE A 1 -15.15 -11.97 -1.34
N PHE A 2 -14.79 -12.78 -2.34
CA PHE A 2 -13.41 -13.24 -2.61
C PHE A 2 -12.65 -13.88 -1.42
N GLY A 3 -13.37 -14.41 -0.42
CA GLY A 3 -12.77 -15.13 0.71
C GLY A 3 -12.09 -14.28 1.78
N THR A 4 -11.96 -12.96 1.61
CA THR A 4 -11.22 -12.10 2.56
C THR A 4 -11.80 -12.02 3.97
N THR A 5 -13.06 -12.41 4.14
CA THR A 5 -13.76 -12.46 5.44
C THR A 5 -14.27 -13.86 5.76
N LEU A 6 -14.00 -14.86 4.93
CA LEU A 6 -14.55 -16.21 5.07
C LEU A 6 -14.16 -16.84 6.41
N SER A 7 -12.89 -16.86 6.74
CA SER A 7 -12.41 -17.45 8.01
C SER A 7 -13.00 -16.74 9.25
N ALA A 8 -13.18 -15.42 9.15
CA ALA A 8 -13.84 -14.67 10.24
C ALA A 8 -15.33 -15.03 10.35
N HIS A 9 -16.00 -15.23 9.21
CA HIS A 9 -17.40 -15.65 9.20
C HIS A 9 -17.58 -17.08 9.74
N GLU A 10 -16.70 -17.99 9.36
CA GLU A 10 -16.72 -19.37 9.85
C GLU A 10 -16.46 -19.46 11.36
N ALA A 11 -15.47 -18.69 11.86
CA ALA A 11 -15.11 -18.68 13.26
C ALA A 11 -16.11 -17.91 14.13
N PHE A 12 -16.71 -16.83 13.61
CA PHE A 12 -17.57 -15.91 14.37
C PHE A 12 -18.78 -15.44 13.53
N PRO A 13 -19.68 -16.35 13.11
CA PRO A 13 -20.77 -16.03 12.18
C PRO A 13 -21.70 -14.91 12.70
N GLN A 14 -21.88 -14.81 14.02
CA GLN A 14 -22.74 -13.78 14.63
C GLN A 14 -22.07 -12.39 14.70
N ARG A 15 -20.78 -12.28 14.39
CA ARG A 15 -20.03 -11.02 14.39
C ARG A 15 -19.77 -10.50 12.98
N VAL A 16 -20.01 -11.29 11.95
CA VAL A 16 -19.86 -10.90 10.55
C VAL A 16 -21.22 -10.60 9.97
N VAL A 17 -21.43 -9.36 9.58
CA VAL A 17 -22.70 -8.88 9.05
C VAL A 17 -22.53 -8.59 7.58
N GLU A 18 -23.32 -9.26 6.74
CA GLU A 18 -23.45 -8.89 5.33
C GLU A 18 -24.36 -7.67 5.21
N THR A 19 -23.93 -6.69 4.45
CA THR A 19 -24.64 -5.43 4.27
C THR A 19 -25.14 -5.29 2.84
N PRO A 20 -26.22 -4.54 2.59
CA PRO A 20 -26.55 -4.15 1.24
C PRO A 20 -25.44 -3.29 0.63
N VAL A 21 -25.40 -3.22 -0.70
CA VAL A 21 -24.45 -2.35 -1.42
C VAL A 21 -24.86 -0.89 -1.22
N SER A 22 -24.30 -0.28 -0.20
CA SER A 22 -24.48 1.13 0.15
C SER A 22 -23.34 1.60 1.03
N GLU A 23 -22.20 1.85 0.43
CA GLU A 23 -20.93 2.13 1.11
C GLU A 23 -21.03 3.34 2.04
N ASN A 24 -21.70 4.40 1.60
CA ASN A 24 -21.91 5.61 2.40
C ASN A 24 -22.73 5.29 3.66
N MET A 25 -23.90 4.66 3.51
CA MET A 25 -24.77 4.29 4.64
C MET A 25 -24.06 3.38 5.63
N VAL A 26 -23.36 2.35 5.13
CA VAL A 26 -22.68 1.37 5.99
C VAL A 26 -21.52 2.03 6.75
N THR A 27 -20.79 2.94 6.12
CA THR A 27 -19.72 3.70 6.79
C THR A 27 -20.28 4.57 7.91
N GLY A 28 -21.42 5.25 7.68
CA GLY A 28 -22.12 6.01 8.73
C GLY A 28 -22.62 5.12 9.87
N ALA A 29 -23.16 3.94 9.55
CA ALA A 29 -23.58 2.96 10.57
C ALA A 29 -22.38 2.46 11.40
N CYS A 30 -21.22 2.21 10.77
CA CYS A 30 -20.00 1.86 11.48
C CYS A 30 -19.53 2.97 12.42
N LEU A 31 -19.66 4.24 12.02
CA LEU A 31 -19.38 5.36 12.93
C LEU A 31 -20.28 5.28 14.17
N GLY A 32 -21.60 5.10 13.98
CA GLY A 32 -22.54 4.97 15.09
C GLY A 32 -22.16 3.83 16.05
N LEU A 33 -21.82 2.65 15.51
CA LEU A 33 -21.33 1.52 16.30
C LEU A 33 -20.04 1.87 17.06
N ALA A 34 -19.11 2.55 16.43
CA ALA A 34 -17.85 2.95 17.07
C ALA A 34 -18.08 3.93 18.23
N LEU A 35 -19.02 4.84 18.08
CA LEU A 35 -19.41 5.80 19.15
C LEU A 35 -20.07 5.12 20.35
N GLU A 36 -20.75 3.98 20.14
CA GLU A 36 -21.31 3.12 21.20
C GLU A 36 -20.27 2.16 21.79
N GLY A 37 -18.99 2.29 21.43
CA GLY A 37 -17.88 1.51 22.02
C GLY A 37 -17.56 0.20 21.29
N TRP A 38 -18.22 -0.09 20.18
CA TRP A 38 -17.84 -1.21 19.32
C TRP A 38 -16.55 -0.87 18.54
N LYS A 39 -15.93 -1.90 17.98
CA LYS A 39 -14.77 -1.76 17.09
C LYS A 39 -15.10 -2.34 15.71
N PRO A 40 -15.89 -1.63 14.92
CA PRO A 40 -16.30 -2.12 13.62
C PRO A 40 -15.10 -2.19 12.66
N VAL A 41 -15.11 -3.26 11.84
CA VAL A 41 -14.18 -3.45 10.72
C VAL A 41 -15.01 -3.52 9.46
N LEU A 42 -15.02 -2.43 8.69
CA LEU A 42 -15.68 -2.38 7.39
C LEU A 42 -14.72 -2.89 6.32
N VAL A 43 -15.20 -3.77 5.43
CA VAL A 43 -14.36 -4.36 4.38
C VAL A 43 -14.92 -3.98 3.00
N HIS A 44 -14.10 -3.27 2.22
CA HIS A 44 -14.36 -2.99 0.81
C HIS A 44 -13.58 -3.94 -0.08
N ALA A 45 -14.25 -4.56 -1.03
CA ALA A 45 -13.63 -5.48 -1.98
C ALA A 45 -12.64 -4.78 -2.93
N ARG A 46 -12.72 -3.46 -3.02
CA ARG A 46 -11.81 -2.59 -3.76
C ARG A 46 -11.67 -1.25 -3.05
N CYS A 47 -10.48 -0.67 -3.15
CA CYS A 47 -10.18 0.63 -2.59
C CYS A 47 -11.08 1.74 -3.15
N GLU A 48 -11.46 1.63 -4.41
CA GLU A 48 -12.34 2.56 -5.10
C GLU A 48 -13.72 2.67 -4.47
N PHE A 49 -14.23 1.61 -3.86
CA PHE A 49 -15.54 1.64 -3.21
C PHE A 49 -15.54 2.51 -1.95
N ALA A 50 -14.41 2.66 -1.29
CA ALA A 50 -14.28 3.60 -0.17
C ALA A 50 -14.50 5.06 -0.62
N MET A 51 -14.32 5.37 -1.92
CA MET A 51 -14.60 6.71 -2.46
C MET A 51 -16.07 7.10 -2.36
N LEU A 52 -16.98 6.13 -2.36
CA LEU A 52 -18.41 6.37 -2.16
C LEU A 52 -18.76 6.82 -0.73
N SER A 53 -17.81 6.65 0.20
CA SER A 53 -17.94 7.01 1.61
C SER A 53 -17.07 8.22 2.00
N MET A 54 -16.52 8.95 1.03
CA MET A 54 -15.57 10.05 1.30
C MET A 54 -16.17 11.16 2.17
N GLU A 55 -17.45 11.43 2.04
CA GLU A 55 -18.14 12.40 2.92
C GLU A 55 -18.03 11.98 4.38
N HIS A 56 -18.38 10.73 4.71
CA HIS A 56 -18.22 10.23 6.08
C HIS A 56 -16.77 10.15 6.51
N LEU A 57 -15.88 9.62 5.67
CA LEU A 57 -14.48 9.43 6.02
C LEU A 57 -13.75 10.75 6.25
N VAL A 58 -13.95 11.72 5.34
CA VAL A 58 -13.21 12.99 5.34
C VAL A 58 -13.85 14.04 6.24
N ASP A 59 -15.16 14.23 6.14
CA ASP A 59 -15.82 15.36 6.84
C ASP A 59 -16.27 15.00 8.24
N THR A 60 -16.67 13.78 8.49
CA THR A 60 -17.21 13.39 9.79
C THR A 60 -16.20 12.60 10.61
N ILE A 61 -15.76 11.44 10.11
CA ILE A 61 -14.96 10.47 10.87
C ILE A 61 -13.58 11.03 11.20
N ALA A 62 -12.86 11.54 10.19
CA ALA A 62 -11.51 12.09 10.40
C ALA A 62 -11.48 13.27 11.37
N LYS A 63 -12.50 14.13 11.32
CA LYS A 63 -12.57 15.35 12.12
C LYS A 63 -13.23 15.16 13.48
N TRP A 64 -13.82 13.99 13.73
CA TRP A 64 -14.62 13.74 14.93
C TRP A 64 -13.91 14.16 16.22
N ARG A 65 -12.68 13.72 16.41
CA ARG A 65 -11.88 14.00 17.59
C ARG A 65 -11.65 15.50 17.80
N ALA A 66 -11.43 16.24 16.72
CA ALA A 66 -11.21 17.69 16.78
C ALA A 66 -12.49 18.46 17.13
N VAL A 67 -13.64 18.02 16.59
CA VAL A 67 -14.95 18.67 16.78
C VAL A 67 -15.58 18.30 18.13
N HIS A 68 -15.37 17.07 18.61
CA HIS A 68 -16.02 16.52 19.81
C HIS A 68 -15.06 16.38 20.99
N GLN A 69 -14.31 17.43 21.31
CA GLN A 69 -13.52 17.58 22.55
C GLN A 69 -12.56 16.41 22.84
N GLY A 70 -11.95 15.86 21.80
CA GLY A 70 -10.97 14.79 21.93
C GLY A 70 -11.57 13.37 22.07
N ARG A 71 -12.90 13.21 22.01
CA ARG A 71 -13.53 11.87 22.03
C ARG A 71 -12.99 11.03 20.90
N SER A 72 -12.33 9.93 21.25
CA SER A 72 -11.72 8.98 20.32
C SER A 72 -12.58 7.72 20.20
N PHE A 73 -12.43 7.05 19.07
CA PHE A 73 -13.04 5.75 18.77
C PHE A 73 -12.16 4.98 17.81
N SER A 74 -12.30 3.65 17.77
CA SER A 74 -11.65 2.82 16.77
C SER A 74 -12.66 2.40 15.71
N LEU A 75 -12.35 2.70 14.47
CA LEU A 75 -13.07 2.24 13.29
C LEU A 75 -12.02 1.88 12.24
N VAL A 76 -12.08 0.65 11.74
CA VAL A 76 -11.13 0.16 10.73
C VAL A 76 -11.86 -0.03 9.42
N VAL A 77 -11.32 0.57 8.35
CA VAL A 77 -11.78 0.35 6.98
C VAL A 77 -10.69 -0.42 6.26
N ARG A 78 -10.93 -1.70 5.96
CA ARG A 78 -10.07 -2.52 5.12
C ARG A 78 -10.46 -2.36 3.67
N ALA A 79 -9.50 -2.14 2.78
CA ALA A 79 -9.77 -1.97 1.36
C ALA A 79 -8.69 -2.64 0.51
N ILE A 80 -9.12 -3.51 -0.42
CA ILE A 80 -8.21 -4.22 -1.28
C ILE A 80 -7.69 -3.29 -2.37
N VAL A 81 -6.37 -3.27 -2.53
CA VAL A 81 -5.67 -2.58 -3.61
C VAL A 81 -5.14 -3.62 -4.57
N GLY A 82 -5.41 -3.45 -5.84
CA GLY A 82 -5.06 -4.48 -6.78
C GLY A 82 -4.33 -4.01 -8.00
N ARG A 83 -3.45 -4.87 -8.48
CA ARG A 83 -2.96 -4.92 -9.85
C ARG A 83 -2.87 -6.39 -10.28
N GLY A 84 -2.70 -6.63 -11.58
CA GLY A 84 -2.53 -7.98 -12.13
C GLY A 84 -3.83 -8.75 -12.36
N TRP A 85 -5.00 -8.10 -12.26
CA TRP A 85 -6.30 -8.77 -12.41
C TRP A 85 -6.97 -8.54 -13.75
N GLY A 86 -6.47 -7.61 -14.55
CA GLY A 86 -7.15 -7.18 -15.78
C GLY A 86 -8.50 -6.51 -15.53
N GLN A 87 -8.68 -5.89 -14.36
CA GLN A 87 -9.96 -5.22 -14.01
C GLN A 87 -10.01 -3.76 -14.47
N GLY A 88 -8.93 -3.30 -15.07
CA GLY A 88 -8.84 -1.97 -15.66
C GLY A 88 -8.78 -0.83 -14.63
N PRO A 89 -8.89 0.41 -15.09
CA PRO A 89 -8.61 1.59 -14.29
C PRO A 89 -9.58 1.79 -13.12
N ASN A 90 -10.78 1.22 -13.18
CA ASN A 90 -11.82 1.44 -12.17
C ASN A 90 -11.65 0.54 -10.93
N HIS A 91 -10.74 -0.43 -10.96
CA HIS A 91 -10.61 -1.42 -9.88
C HIS A 91 -9.17 -1.82 -9.56
N SER A 92 -8.21 -0.99 -9.93
CA SER A 92 -6.77 -1.32 -9.75
C SER A 92 -5.96 -0.11 -9.25
N GLN A 93 -6.61 0.88 -8.69
CA GLN A 93 -5.96 2.09 -8.19
C GLN A 93 -5.52 1.94 -6.73
N ALA A 94 -4.50 2.71 -6.33
CA ALA A 94 -4.05 2.84 -4.95
C ALA A 94 -4.22 4.29 -4.49
N PHE A 95 -5.10 4.50 -3.50
CA PHE A 95 -5.46 5.85 -3.02
C PHE A 95 -4.83 6.20 -1.67
N HIS A 96 -3.76 5.52 -1.27
CA HIS A 96 -3.10 5.77 0.02
C HIS A 96 -2.68 7.24 0.20
N ALA A 97 -2.16 7.89 -0.83
CA ALA A 97 -1.78 9.30 -0.77
C ALA A 97 -2.97 10.22 -0.53
N MET A 98 -4.11 9.94 -1.19
CA MET A 98 -5.34 10.73 -1.03
C MET A 98 -5.90 10.60 0.40
N PHE A 99 -5.95 9.40 0.95
CA PHE A 99 -6.41 9.19 2.33
C PHE A 99 -5.42 9.77 3.34
N ALA A 100 -4.11 9.63 3.12
CA ALA A 100 -3.10 10.18 4.01
C ALA A 100 -3.07 11.71 4.05
N HIS A 101 -3.60 12.38 3.01
CA HIS A 101 -3.75 13.84 2.98
C HIS A 101 -4.84 14.35 3.94
N VAL A 102 -5.64 13.46 4.56
CA VAL A 102 -6.75 13.82 5.44
C VAL A 102 -6.31 13.78 6.91
N PRO A 103 -6.12 14.92 7.60
CA PRO A 103 -5.78 14.94 9.01
C PRO A 103 -6.87 14.25 9.84
N GLY A 104 -6.44 13.36 10.74
CA GLY A 104 -7.33 12.58 11.61
C GLY A 104 -7.64 11.17 11.09
N LEU A 105 -7.32 10.85 9.84
CA LEU A 105 -7.27 9.47 9.36
C LEU A 105 -5.86 8.90 9.53
N ARG A 106 -5.77 7.67 10.03
CA ARG A 106 -4.56 6.87 9.94
C ARG A 106 -4.64 5.99 8.70
N VAL A 107 -3.56 5.90 7.94
CA VAL A 107 -3.49 5.09 6.71
C VAL A 107 -2.34 4.11 6.83
N LEU A 108 -2.68 2.84 6.82
CA LEU A 108 -1.75 1.72 6.87
C LEU A 108 -1.75 0.99 5.54
N TYR A 109 -0.58 0.57 5.11
CA TYR A 109 -0.36 -0.18 3.86
C TYR A 109 0.64 -1.31 4.12
N PRO A 110 0.25 -2.30 4.96
CA PRO A 110 1.13 -3.40 5.38
C PRO A 110 1.62 -4.20 4.18
N VAL A 111 2.87 -4.63 4.22
CA VAL A 111 3.48 -5.40 3.14
C VAL A 111 4.02 -6.75 3.59
N HIS A 112 4.41 -6.88 4.85
CA HIS A 112 4.90 -8.15 5.37
C HIS A 112 3.75 -8.96 6.01
N PRO A 113 3.64 -10.27 5.73
CA PRO A 113 2.63 -11.12 6.34
C PRO A 113 2.60 -11.04 7.87
N ASP A 114 3.75 -11.02 8.51
CA ASP A 114 3.88 -10.93 9.96
C ASP A 114 3.44 -9.55 10.51
N SER A 115 3.56 -8.48 9.74
CA SER A 115 3.16 -7.14 10.17
C SER A 115 1.65 -6.91 10.11
N ILE A 116 0.89 -7.68 9.33
CA ILE A 116 -0.57 -7.50 9.16
C ILE A 116 -1.31 -7.63 10.48
N SER A 117 -1.03 -8.69 11.24
CA SER A 117 -1.65 -8.90 12.55
C SER A 117 -1.33 -7.79 13.54
N TYR A 118 -0.08 -7.33 13.55
CA TYR A 118 0.35 -6.19 14.36
C TYR A 118 -0.43 -4.93 13.98
N TRP A 119 -0.45 -4.57 12.70
CA TRP A 119 -1.10 -3.35 12.22
C TRP A 119 -2.62 -3.35 12.41
N LEU A 120 -3.28 -4.50 12.24
CA LEU A 120 -4.72 -4.61 12.52
C LEU A 120 -5.02 -4.45 14.00
N ASN A 121 -4.23 -5.04 14.88
CA ASN A 121 -4.37 -4.84 16.32
C ASN A 121 -4.14 -3.38 16.72
N GLU A 122 -3.09 -2.76 16.20
CA GLU A 122 -2.83 -1.34 16.39
C GLU A 122 -4.01 -0.47 15.91
N ALA A 123 -4.56 -0.74 14.74
CA ALA A 123 -5.71 -0.02 14.20
C ALA A 123 -6.96 -0.13 15.09
N LEU A 124 -7.18 -1.31 15.71
CA LEU A 124 -8.30 -1.56 16.61
C LEU A 124 -8.10 -0.95 18.01
N LEU A 125 -6.88 -0.62 18.40
CA LEU A 125 -6.54 -0.17 19.76
C LEU A 125 -6.12 1.30 19.83
N CYS A 126 -5.68 1.91 18.74
CA CYS A 126 -5.11 3.26 18.75
C CYS A 126 -6.13 4.39 19.01
N GLY A 127 -7.42 4.10 18.95
CA GLY A 127 -8.48 5.12 19.15
C GLY A 127 -8.59 6.13 18.02
N LEU A 128 -8.09 5.79 16.84
CA LEU A 128 -8.18 6.60 15.61
C LEU A 128 -8.89 5.81 14.51
N PRO A 129 -9.67 6.49 13.67
CA PRO A 129 -10.18 5.88 12.46
C PRO A 129 -9.00 5.54 11.54
N THR A 130 -8.96 4.29 11.10
CA THR A 130 -7.82 3.75 10.34
C THR A 130 -8.28 3.11 9.05
N ILE A 131 -7.65 3.48 7.94
CA ILE A 131 -7.79 2.78 6.66
C ILE A 131 -6.60 1.83 6.53
N VAL A 132 -6.87 0.55 6.30
CA VAL A 132 -5.88 -0.49 6.04
C VAL A 132 -6.02 -0.90 4.58
N LEU A 133 -5.02 -0.58 3.79
CA LEU A 133 -4.95 -0.94 2.39
C LEU A 133 -4.24 -2.30 2.25
N GLU A 134 -4.85 -3.21 1.52
CA GLU A 134 -4.37 -4.57 1.38
C GLU A 134 -3.96 -4.86 -0.07
N PRO A 135 -2.65 -4.91 -0.37
CA PRO A 135 -2.19 -5.23 -1.71
C PRO A 135 -2.53 -6.69 -2.04
N ARG A 136 -3.42 -6.89 -3.01
CA ARG A 136 -3.81 -8.24 -3.39
C ARG A 136 -2.65 -9.12 -3.86
N ARG A 137 -1.67 -8.55 -4.53
CA ARG A 137 -0.48 -9.27 -5.00
C ARG A 137 0.28 -9.95 -3.87
N LEU A 138 0.09 -9.50 -2.62
CA LEU A 138 0.76 -10.04 -1.43
C LEU A 138 -0.05 -11.16 -0.74
N TYR A 139 -1.28 -11.45 -1.16
CA TYR A 139 -2.12 -12.46 -0.48
C TYR A 139 -1.60 -13.91 -0.57
N GLU A 140 -0.80 -14.20 -1.58
CA GLU A 140 -0.21 -15.53 -1.79
C GLU A 140 1.30 -15.52 -1.51
N VAL A 141 1.79 -14.50 -0.81
CA VAL A 141 3.21 -14.34 -0.47
C VAL A 141 3.40 -14.62 1.01
N ASP A 142 4.08 -15.70 1.33
CA ASP A 142 4.35 -16.08 2.72
C ASP A 142 5.57 -15.33 3.28
N VAL A 143 6.59 -15.08 2.46
CA VAL A 143 7.83 -14.42 2.87
C VAL A 143 8.31 -13.48 1.76
N ILE A 144 8.76 -12.29 2.15
CA ILE A 144 9.46 -11.36 1.26
C ILE A 144 10.91 -11.31 1.74
N ASP A 145 11.80 -11.91 0.95
CA ASP A 145 13.22 -11.98 1.28
C ASP A 145 14.02 -10.93 0.52
N TYR A 146 14.84 -10.17 1.24
CA TYR A 146 15.81 -9.23 0.68
C TYR A 146 16.95 -9.00 1.68
N PRO A 147 18.17 -8.65 1.20
CA PRO A 147 19.31 -8.43 2.06
C PRO A 147 19.10 -7.22 2.98
N ILE A 148 19.60 -7.31 4.20
CA ILE A 148 19.59 -6.23 5.20
C ILE A 148 21.02 -5.72 5.40
N TRP A 149 21.20 -4.41 5.27
CA TRP A 149 22.49 -3.76 5.34
C TRP A 149 22.53 -2.67 6.41
N GLU A 150 23.53 -2.71 7.29
CA GLU A 150 23.76 -1.61 8.25
C GLU A 150 24.28 -0.34 7.56
N GLN A 151 25.04 -0.51 6.48
CA GLN A 151 25.60 0.58 5.68
C GLN A 151 25.27 0.35 4.20
N PRO A 152 24.07 0.73 3.75
CA PRO A 152 23.67 0.57 2.37
C PRO A 152 24.33 1.63 1.46
N ASP A 153 24.56 1.26 0.20
CA ASP A 153 24.98 2.17 -0.85
C ASP A 153 23.79 2.96 -1.43
N ALA A 154 22.57 2.38 -1.33
CA ALA A 154 21.33 3.01 -1.76
C ALA A 154 20.12 2.51 -0.95
N PHE A 155 19.06 3.32 -0.86
CA PHE A 155 17.74 2.90 -0.39
C PHE A 155 16.76 2.70 -1.54
N LEU A 156 15.92 1.67 -1.40
CA LEU A 156 14.71 1.43 -2.20
C LEU A 156 13.50 1.63 -1.29
N VAL A 157 12.99 2.86 -1.24
CA VAL A 157 11.79 3.20 -0.45
C VAL A 157 10.55 2.85 -1.25
N THR A 158 9.62 2.06 -0.67
CA THR A 158 8.48 1.52 -1.40
C THR A 158 7.17 1.66 -0.65
N PHE A 159 6.08 1.62 -1.42
CA PHE A 159 4.71 1.51 -0.92
C PHE A 159 4.05 0.25 -1.47
N GLY A 160 3.27 -0.44 -0.61
CA GLY A 160 2.46 -1.57 -1.01
C GLY A 160 3.27 -2.69 -1.70
N ASP A 161 2.70 -3.25 -2.75
CA ASP A 161 3.22 -4.44 -3.45
C ASP A 161 4.51 -4.21 -4.27
N VAL A 162 4.93 -2.95 -4.45
CA VAL A 162 6.22 -2.62 -5.08
C VAL A 162 7.41 -3.16 -4.25
N VAL A 163 7.19 -3.50 -2.99
CA VAL A 163 8.18 -4.18 -2.16
C VAL A 163 8.71 -5.46 -2.80
N LEU A 164 7.89 -6.21 -3.54
CA LEU A 164 8.33 -7.42 -4.26
C LEU A 164 9.32 -7.09 -5.38
N ASP A 165 9.03 -6.03 -6.14
CA ASP A 165 9.90 -5.56 -7.21
C ASP A 165 11.21 -5.01 -6.63
N ALA A 166 11.13 -4.34 -5.48
CA ALA A 166 12.32 -3.83 -4.78
C ALA A 166 13.17 -4.95 -4.19
N ALA A 167 12.56 -5.98 -3.62
CA ALA A 167 13.26 -7.16 -3.12
C ALA A 167 14.04 -7.86 -4.25
N ALA A 168 13.39 -8.09 -5.38
CA ALA A 168 14.04 -8.66 -6.56
C ALA A 168 15.18 -7.78 -7.08
N ALA A 169 14.98 -6.47 -7.13
CA ALA A 169 16.03 -5.53 -7.54
C ALA A 169 17.22 -5.52 -6.56
N ALA A 170 16.96 -5.57 -5.25
CA ALA A 170 18.00 -5.60 -4.23
C ALA A 170 18.86 -6.86 -4.32
N LEU A 171 18.25 -8.03 -4.58
CA LEU A 171 18.97 -9.28 -4.78
C LEU A 171 19.87 -9.24 -6.04
N GLU A 172 19.41 -8.63 -7.13
CA GLU A 172 20.24 -8.48 -8.32
C GLU A 172 21.36 -7.45 -8.11
N LEU A 173 21.09 -6.34 -7.42
CA LEU A 173 22.11 -5.36 -7.05
C LEU A 173 23.18 -5.95 -6.15
N ASP A 174 22.81 -6.83 -5.22
CA ASP A 174 23.75 -7.54 -4.35
C ASP A 174 24.73 -8.41 -5.16
N LYS A 175 24.26 -9.11 -6.19
CA LYS A 175 25.13 -9.86 -7.13
C LYS A 175 26.12 -8.96 -7.85
N MET A 176 25.80 -7.68 -8.00
CA MET A 176 26.67 -6.67 -8.61
C MET A 176 27.58 -6.00 -7.57
N GLY A 177 27.50 -6.40 -6.29
CA GLY A 177 28.26 -5.83 -5.18
C GLY A 177 27.70 -4.51 -4.66
N ILE A 178 26.44 -4.17 -4.98
CA ILE A 178 25.76 -2.95 -4.55
C ILE A 178 24.79 -3.28 -3.42
N LYS A 179 24.97 -2.67 -2.26
CA LYS A 179 24.18 -2.87 -1.05
C LYS A 179 22.92 -1.98 -1.10
N ALA A 180 21.85 -2.48 -1.71
CA ALA A 180 20.58 -1.78 -1.75
C ALA A 180 19.67 -2.23 -0.62
N GLN A 181 19.28 -1.30 0.27
CA GLN A 181 18.39 -1.57 1.39
C GLN A 181 16.94 -1.26 1.01
N VAL A 182 16.08 -2.27 1.05
CA VAL A 182 14.63 -2.09 0.89
C VAL A 182 14.06 -1.46 2.16
N PHE A 183 13.24 -0.43 1.99
CA PHE A 183 12.60 0.31 3.08
C PHE A 183 11.11 0.52 2.78
N PRO A 184 10.23 -0.43 3.13
CA PRO A 184 8.80 -0.28 2.92
C PRO A 184 8.19 0.69 3.92
N ILE A 185 7.31 1.58 3.44
CA ILE A 185 6.51 2.47 4.28
C ILE A 185 5.14 1.83 4.49
N GLU A 186 4.92 1.26 5.67
CA GLU A 186 3.66 0.61 6.02
C GLU A 186 2.68 1.54 6.75
N ASP A 187 3.16 2.49 7.57
CA ASP A 187 2.32 3.57 8.11
C ASP A 187 2.51 4.83 7.26
N VAL A 188 1.62 5.00 6.28
CA VAL A 188 1.67 6.13 5.33
C VAL A 188 1.42 7.47 6.04
N SER A 189 0.61 7.47 7.10
CA SER A 189 0.31 8.69 7.87
C SER A 189 1.52 9.16 8.68
N ALA A 190 2.31 8.25 9.23
CA ALA A 190 3.54 8.58 9.94
C ALA A 190 4.68 8.92 8.97
N MET A 191 4.67 8.32 7.78
CA MET A 191 5.64 8.55 6.70
C MET A 191 7.09 8.57 7.21
N ARG A 192 7.47 7.51 7.93
CA ARG A 192 8.87 7.36 8.37
C ARG A 192 9.74 7.12 7.15
N ILE A 193 10.85 7.82 7.05
CA ILE A 193 11.80 7.75 5.94
C ILE A 193 13.19 7.43 6.47
N PRO A 194 14.11 6.89 5.64
CA PRO A 194 15.49 6.65 6.04
C PRO A 194 16.17 7.90 6.57
N GLU A 195 16.99 7.75 7.61
CA GLU A 195 17.73 8.85 8.25
C GLU A 195 19.16 8.98 7.68
N SER A 196 19.30 8.86 6.37
CA SER A 196 20.59 8.85 5.69
C SER A 196 20.55 9.63 4.39
N ASN A 197 21.69 10.21 4.02
CA ASN A 197 21.88 10.95 2.77
C ASN A 197 22.41 10.07 1.62
N VAL A 198 22.31 8.76 1.71
CA VAL A 198 22.67 7.87 0.60
C VAL A 198 21.67 8.00 -0.55
N PRO A 199 22.06 7.67 -1.79
CA PRO A 199 21.16 7.65 -2.94
C PRO A 199 19.88 6.90 -2.65
N THR A 200 18.73 7.49 -3.00
CA THR A 200 17.43 6.93 -2.65
C THR A 200 16.50 6.88 -3.85
N VAL A 201 16.03 5.70 -4.19
CA VAL A 201 14.94 5.48 -5.13
C VAL A 201 13.65 5.36 -4.35
N VAL A 202 12.63 6.14 -4.70
CA VAL A 202 11.29 6.08 -4.10
C VAL A 202 10.32 5.55 -5.12
N ALA A 203 9.74 4.39 -4.87
CA ALA A 203 8.92 3.66 -5.85
C ALA A 203 7.50 3.38 -5.34
N ASP A 204 6.53 3.50 -6.25
CA ASP A 204 5.11 3.31 -5.95
C ASP A 204 4.39 2.71 -7.17
N SER A 205 3.34 1.92 -6.92
CA SER A 205 2.38 1.49 -7.93
C SER A 205 1.30 2.54 -8.23
N ALA A 206 1.17 3.57 -7.38
CA ALA A 206 0.34 4.74 -7.64
C ALA A 206 1.07 5.80 -8.48
N HIS A 207 0.32 6.77 -8.99
CA HIS A 207 0.91 7.86 -9.77
C HIS A 207 1.88 8.71 -8.95
N LEU A 208 2.98 9.12 -9.59
CA LEU A 208 3.98 10.00 -8.98
C LEU A 208 3.49 11.44 -8.80
N PHE A 209 2.56 11.88 -9.66
CA PHE A 209 2.00 13.22 -9.58
C PHE A 209 1.08 13.34 -8.36
N CYS A 210 1.41 14.24 -7.45
CA CYS A 210 0.73 14.42 -6.16
C CYS A 210 0.58 13.13 -5.33
N GLY A 211 1.44 12.13 -5.58
CA GLY A 211 1.45 10.86 -4.87
C GLY A 211 2.31 10.90 -3.60
N ALA A 212 2.26 9.83 -2.80
CA ALA A 212 3.01 9.70 -1.55
C ALA A 212 4.53 9.80 -1.76
N THR A 213 5.03 9.38 -2.92
CA THR A 213 6.45 9.54 -3.30
C THR A 213 6.91 10.99 -3.30
N ALA A 214 6.04 11.95 -3.61
CA ALA A 214 6.38 13.37 -3.62
C ALA A 214 6.68 13.87 -2.20
N GLU A 215 5.92 13.45 -1.22
CA GLU A 215 6.15 13.79 0.20
C GLU A 215 7.45 13.18 0.72
N VAL A 216 7.72 11.90 0.40
CA VAL A 216 9.00 11.25 0.77
C VAL A 216 10.18 12.03 0.21
N VAL A 217 10.12 12.41 -1.08
CA VAL A 217 11.18 13.17 -1.74
C VAL A 217 11.37 14.54 -1.09
N ALA A 218 10.27 15.24 -0.78
CA ALA A 218 10.34 16.53 -0.09
C ALA A 218 11.05 16.40 1.25
N ARG A 219 10.66 15.44 2.09
CA ARG A 219 11.30 15.19 3.41
C ARG A 219 12.75 14.79 3.30
N LEU A 220 13.12 13.97 2.31
CA LEU A 220 14.53 13.61 2.06
C LEU A 220 15.34 14.84 1.64
N ALA A 221 14.80 15.67 0.75
CA ALA A 221 15.45 16.89 0.28
C ALA A 221 15.62 17.93 1.41
N GLU A 222 14.62 18.09 2.27
CA GLU A 222 14.68 18.95 3.47
C GLU A 222 15.79 18.52 4.46
N ARG A 223 16.13 17.20 4.45
CA ARG A 223 17.27 16.65 5.22
C ARG A 223 18.61 16.73 4.48
N GLY A 224 18.63 17.34 3.29
CA GLY A 224 19.84 17.56 2.49
C GLY A 224 20.19 16.41 1.53
N ASN A 225 19.33 15.40 1.35
CA ASN A 225 19.57 14.39 0.34
C ASN A 225 19.22 14.95 -1.04
N SER A 226 20.20 15.06 -1.93
CA SER A 226 20.05 15.55 -3.32
C SER A 226 20.05 14.44 -4.36
N ARG A 227 20.41 13.21 -3.98
CA ARG A 227 20.48 12.04 -4.88
C ARG A 227 19.23 11.18 -4.75
N ILE A 228 18.12 11.68 -5.30
CA ILE A 228 16.81 11.03 -5.19
C ILE A 228 16.21 10.83 -6.58
N LYS A 229 15.59 9.68 -6.80
CA LYS A 229 14.86 9.38 -8.02
C LYS A 229 13.51 8.72 -7.69
N ARG A 230 12.45 9.12 -8.40
CA ARG A 230 11.14 8.46 -8.27
C ARG A 230 10.92 7.48 -9.41
N VAL A 231 10.30 6.35 -9.09
CA VAL A 231 9.91 5.32 -10.05
C VAL A 231 8.44 4.97 -9.81
N GLY A 232 7.65 5.03 -10.86
CA GLY A 232 6.21 4.74 -10.81
C GLY A 232 5.60 4.75 -12.20
N PRO A 233 4.29 4.48 -12.28
CA PRO A 233 3.61 4.38 -13.56
C PRO A 233 3.50 5.75 -14.28
N PRO A 234 3.27 5.75 -15.60
CA PRO A 234 3.00 6.97 -16.35
C PRO A 234 1.68 7.61 -15.86
N PHE A 235 1.57 8.94 -15.99
CA PHE A 235 0.38 9.69 -15.57
C PHE A 235 -0.74 9.61 -16.61
N VAL A 236 -1.21 8.38 -16.83
CA VAL A 236 -2.36 8.04 -17.68
C VAL A 236 -3.16 6.93 -17.01
N PRO A 237 -4.46 6.78 -17.28
CA PRO A 237 -5.25 5.69 -16.73
C PRO A 237 -4.65 4.32 -17.06
N LEU A 238 -4.77 3.39 -16.11
CA LEU A 238 -4.34 2.01 -16.28
C LEU A 238 -5.05 1.35 -17.48
N PRO A 239 -4.34 0.65 -18.36
CA PRO A 239 -4.96 -0.10 -19.44
C PRO A 239 -5.70 -1.34 -18.91
N THR A 240 -6.77 -1.74 -19.57
CA THR A 240 -7.57 -2.93 -19.19
C THR A 240 -6.92 -4.25 -19.61
N SER A 241 -6.09 -4.23 -20.66
CA SER A 241 -5.38 -5.42 -21.13
C SER A 241 -4.29 -5.83 -20.13
N VAL A 242 -4.30 -7.08 -19.67
CA VAL A 242 -3.28 -7.63 -18.75
C VAL A 242 -1.87 -7.43 -19.30
N ALA A 243 -1.64 -7.66 -20.59
CA ALA A 243 -0.33 -7.50 -21.21
C ALA A 243 0.16 -6.03 -21.24
N LEU A 244 -0.75 -5.07 -21.30
CA LEU A 244 -0.43 -3.64 -21.21
C LEU A 244 -0.31 -3.19 -19.75
N GLU A 245 -1.14 -3.74 -18.86
CA GLU A 245 -1.08 -3.50 -17.42
C GLU A 245 0.29 -3.87 -16.85
N GLN A 246 0.83 -5.04 -17.20
CA GLN A 246 2.17 -5.48 -16.77
C GLN A 246 3.30 -4.54 -17.20
N LYS A 247 3.14 -3.83 -18.31
CA LYS A 247 4.11 -2.83 -18.79
C LYS A 247 3.89 -1.44 -18.20
N TRP A 248 2.73 -1.21 -17.62
CA TRP A 248 2.35 0.08 -17.07
C TRP A 248 2.91 0.30 -15.66
N TYR A 249 2.95 -0.76 -14.85
CA TYR A 249 3.52 -0.69 -13.50
C TYR A 249 5.06 -0.74 -13.53
N PRO A 250 5.72 -0.08 -12.57
CA PRO A 250 7.16 -0.24 -12.37
C PRO A 250 7.50 -1.70 -12.00
N ASN A 251 8.67 -2.13 -12.40
CA ASN A 251 9.18 -3.48 -12.15
C ASN A 251 10.60 -3.43 -11.56
N ALA A 252 11.13 -4.58 -11.16
CA ALA A 252 12.46 -4.70 -10.57
C ALA A 252 13.57 -4.12 -11.45
N GLY A 253 13.48 -4.28 -12.78
CA GLY A 253 14.45 -3.71 -13.72
C GLY A 253 14.44 -2.18 -13.74
N ASP A 254 13.26 -1.56 -13.54
CA ASP A 254 13.16 -0.09 -13.47
C ASP A 254 13.82 0.43 -12.17
N LEU A 255 13.65 -0.27 -11.07
CA LEU A 255 14.27 0.09 -9.80
C LEU A 255 15.79 -0.10 -9.85
N LEU A 256 16.26 -1.22 -10.41
CA LEU A 256 17.68 -1.49 -10.60
C LEU A 256 18.32 -0.37 -11.45
N ARG A 257 17.72 -0.04 -12.60
CA ARG A 257 18.21 1.06 -13.47
C ARG A 257 18.26 2.39 -12.72
N ALA A 258 17.26 2.66 -11.89
CA ALA A 258 17.20 3.89 -11.11
C ALA A 258 18.35 3.98 -10.10
N VAL A 259 18.66 2.88 -9.39
CA VAL A 259 19.78 2.81 -8.44
C VAL A 259 21.10 3.00 -9.18
N CYS A 260 21.38 2.23 -10.25
CA CYS A 260 22.61 2.35 -11.01
C CYS A 260 22.80 3.77 -11.57
N SER A 261 21.73 4.41 -12.04
CA SER A 261 21.77 5.80 -12.51
C SER A 261 22.17 6.79 -11.41
N LEU A 262 21.70 6.59 -10.16
CA LEU A 262 22.08 7.43 -9.02
C LEU A 262 23.51 7.20 -8.53
N LEU A 263 24.03 5.99 -8.75
CA LEU A 263 25.41 5.61 -8.42
C LEU A 263 26.40 5.87 -9.56
N GLU A 264 25.93 6.43 -10.70
CA GLU A 264 26.73 6.71 -11.90
C GLU A 264 27.43 5.46 -12.47
N MET A 265 26.79 4.29 -12.29
CA MET A 265 27.32 3.02 -12.77
C MET A 265 26.84 2.68 -14.17
N PRO A 266 27.67 2.10 -15.03
CA PRO A 266 27.23 1.61 -16.33
C PRO A 266 26.27 0.45 -16.14
N VAL A 267 25.08 0.55 -16.75
CA VAL A 267 24.03 -0.48 -16.63
C VAL A 267 24.19 -1.49 -17.76
N ALA A 268 24.95 -2.57 -17.54
CA ALA A 268 24.76 -3.80 -18.29
C ALA A 268 23.58 -4.54 -17.66
N ILE A 269 22.37 -4.33 -18.18
CA ILE A 269 21.17 -5.02 -17.66
C ILE A 269 21.20 -6.45 -18.21
N PRO A 270 21.26 -7.49 -17.34
CA PRO A 270 20.81 -8.81 -17.77
C PRO A 270 19.34 -8.65 -18.22
N GLU A 271 18.93 -9.32 -19.30
CA GLU A 271 17.52 -9.51 -19.59
C GLU A 271 16.89 -10.17 -18.36
N MET A 272 16.46 -9.35 -17.40
CA MET A 272 15.71 -9.84 -16.28
C MET A 272 14.42 -10.38 -16.88
N ALA A 273 14.25 -11.68 -16.82
CA ALA A 273 12.95 -12.28 -17.05
C ALA A 273 12.00 -11.51 -16.13
N ILE A 274 11.13 -10.70 -16.71
CA ILE A 274 9.99 -10.13 -15.99
C ILE A 274 9.36 -11.37 -15.38
N ALA A 275 9.44 -11.51 -14.05
CA ALA A 275 8.69 -12.57 -13.37
C ALA A 275 7.24 -12.26 -13.74
N ALA A 276 6.76 -12.93 -14.77
CA ALA A 276 5.37 -12.85 -15.16
C ALA A 276 4.62 -13.18 -13.87
N ASP A 277 3.81 -12.24 -13.40
CA ASP A 277 2.94 -12.48 -12.26
C ASP A 277 2.32 -13.86 -12.51
N ALA A 278 2.61 -14.81 -11.62
CA ALA A 278 2.11 -16.17 -11.79
C ALA A 278 0.60 -16.05 -12.04
N PRO A 279 0.05 -16.65 -13.10
CA PRO A 279 -1.35 -16.48 -13.40
C PRO A 279 -2.13 -16.87 -12.17
N ILE A 280 -2.86 -15.89 -11.60
CA ILE A 280 -3.72 -16.11 -10.44
C ILE A 280 -4.70 -17.19 -10.87
N LYS A 281 -4.53 -18.40 -10.34
CA LYS A 281 -5.45 -19.50 -10.63
C LYS A 281 -6.84 -19.03 -10.18
N PRO A 282 -7.85 -19.06 -11.05
CA PRO A 282 -9.20 -18.77 -10.61
C PRO A 282 -9.54 -19.77 -9.49
N ASN A 283 -10.01 -19.24 -8.37
CA ASN A 283 -10.43 -20.05 -7.24
C ASN A 283 -11.63 -20.90 -7.69
N THR A 284 -11.39 -22.17 -8.06
CA THR A 284 -12.41 -23.11 -8.54
C THR A 284 -13.15 -23.81 -7.39
N SER A 285 -13.04 -23.33 -6.17
CA SER A 285 -13.85 -23.82 -5.04
C SER A 285 -15.16 -23.04 -4.96
N GLY A 286 -16.14 -23.48 -5.77
CA GLY A 286 -17.47 -22.89 -5.81
C GLY A 286 -18.38 -23.64 -6.77
N SER A 287 -18.73 -24.87 -6.43
CA SER A 287 -19.95 -25.53 -6.87
C SER A 287 -20.84 -25.81 -5.68
#